data_8c26c5259edfa9a7d521e37e6666153d
#
_entry.id   8c26c5259edfa9a7d521e37e6666153d
#
_cell.length_a   1.000
_cell.length_b   1.000
_cell.length_c   1.000
_cell.angle_alpha   90.00
_cell.angle_beta   90.00
_cell.angle_gamma   90.00
#
_symmetry.space_group_name_H-M   'P 1'
#
loop_
_entity.id
_entity.type
_entity.pdbx_description
1 polymer ?
#
loop_
_entity_poly.entity_id
_entity_poly.type
_entity_poly.pdbx_seq_one_letter_code
_entity_poly.pdbx_strand_id
1 'polypeptide(L)'
;MQPTEDAERLYKRRNNVRIKITADSTCDLSEELLAQWDIALMPMHILMGEDSYLDGVTIHPADVFAYVNAGGKMPKSAAANLVEYTEFFEPFAKECDAV
;
A
#
# COMPACT_ATOMS: atom_id res chain seq x y z
N MET A 1 -8.02 -18.80 -8.15
CA MET A 1 -8.38 -19.81 -7.14
C MET A 1 -7.33 -19.83 -6.04
N GLN A 2 -7.76 -19.79 -4.80
CA GLN A 2 -6.83 -19.85 -3.68
C GLN A 2 -6.30 -21.28 -3.53
N PRO A 3 -4.99 -21.45 -3.24
CA PRO A 3 -4.46 -22.76 -2.88
C PRO A 3 -5.10 -23.25 -1.57
N THR A 4 -5.17 -24.55 -1.40
CA THR A 4 -5.65 -25.14 -0.15
C THR A 4 -4.63 -24.86 0.96
N GLU A 5 -5.09 -24.88 2.20
CA GLU A 5 -4.24 -24.71 3.37
C GLU A 5 -3.10 -25.75 3.40
N ASP A 6 -3.39 -26.98 3.00
CA ASP A 6 -2.39 -28.03 2.93
C ASP A 6 -1.36 -27.79 1.83
N ALA A 7 -1.81 -27.29 0.68
CA ALA A 7 -0.91 -26.95 -0.42
C ALA A 7 0.04 -25.83 -0.05
N GLU A 8 -0.45 -24.81 0.63
CA GLU A 8 0.38 -23.70 1.13
C GLU A 8 1.44 -24.19 2.13
N ARG A 9 1.02 -25.06 3.05
CA ARG A 9 1.91 -25.62 4.06
C ARG A 9 3.01 -26.43 3.44
N LEU A 10 2.68 -27.27 2.45
CA LEU A 10 3.66 -28.08 1.73
C LEU A 10 4.63 -27.21 0.93
N TYR A 11 4.11 -26.18 0.28
CA TYR A 11 4.94 -25.23 -0.48
C TYR A 11 5.95 -24.54 0.44
N LYS A 12 5.49 -23.98 1.54
CA LYS A 12 6.36 -23.29 2.50
C LYS A 12 7.41 -24.19 3.11
N ARG A 13 7.02 -25.43 3.45
CA ARG A 13 7.95 -26.41 4.00
C ARG A 13 9.02 -26.82 3.00
N ARG A 14 8.63 -27.02 1.73
CA ARG A 14 9.53 -27.49 0.68
C ARG A 14 10.47 -26.40 0.20
N ASN A 15 9.96 -25.20 -0.01
CA ASN A 15 10.73 -24.11 -0.62
C ASN A 15 11.31 -23.14 0.42
N ASN A 16 10.70 -23.05 1.57
CA ASN A 16 11.09 -22.15 2.65
C ASN A 16 11.29 -20.70 2.15
N VAL A 17 10.45 -20.29 1.17
CA VAL A 17 10.53 -18.97 0.56
C VAL A 17 9.43 -18.07 1.12
N ARG A 18 9.81 -16.87 1.52
CA ARG A 18 8.89 -15.86 2.03
C ARG A 18 8.90 -14.67 1.09
N ILE A 19 7.76 -14.43 0.44
CA ILE A 19 7.61 -13.34 -0.52
C ILE A 19 6.60 -12.34 0.04
N LYS A 20 7.00 -11.07 0.10
CA LYS A 20 6.11 -9.98 0.48
C LYS A 20 5.63 -9.26 -0.75
N ILE A 21 4.31 -9.07 -0.87
CA ILE A 21 3.70 -8.30 -1.95
C ILE A 21 3.40 -6.91 -1.43
N THR A 22 3.81 -5.90 -2.17
CA THR A 22 3.53 -4.51 -1.85
C THR A 22 2.88 -3.82 -3.05
N ALA A 23 2.15 -2.75 -2.78
CA ALA A 23 1.56 -1.92 -3.81
C ALA A 23 1.51 -0.48 -3.31
N ASP A 24 1.34 0.47 -4.21
CA ASP A 24 1.06 1.83 -3.76
C ASP A 24 -0.44 2.00 -3.45
N SER A 25 -0.80 3.12 -2.84
CA SER A 25 -2.18 3.36 -2.39
C SER A 25 -3.19 3.55 -3.53
N THR A 26 -2.72 3.63 -4.78
CA THR A 26 -3.59 3.76 -5.95
C THR A 26 -4.05 2.40 -6.51
N CYS A 27 -3.66 1.30 -5.91
CA CYS A 27 -3.99 -0.04 -6.38
C CYS A 27 -5.48 -0.38 -6.34
N ASP A 28 -6.26 0.41 -5.60
CA ASP A 28 -7.72 0.29 -5.53
C ASP A 28 -8.24 -1.06 -5.06
N LEU A 29 -7.48 -1.73 -4.22
CA LEU A 29 -7.89 -2.98 -3.58
C LEU A 29 -8.62 -2.70 -2.28
N SER A 30 -9.63 -3.55 -1.96
CA SER A 30 -10.35 -3.45 -0.70
C SER A 30 -9.46 -3.83 0.48
N GLU A 31 -9.81 -3.35 1.68
CA GLU A 31 -9.11 -3.72 2.90
C GLU A 31 -9.13 -5.23 3.12
N GLU A 32 -10.23 -5.89 2.73
CA GLU A 32 -10.38 -7.34 2.86
C GLU A 32 -9.36 -8.09 2.00
N LEU A 33 -9.19 -7.66 0.74
CA LEU A 33 -8.21 -8.27 -0.16
C LEU A 33 -6.78 -8.01 0.29
N LEU A 34 -6.50 -6.79 0.77
CA LEU A 34 -5.17 -6.47 1.29
C LEU A 34 -4.81 -7.36 2.47
N ALA A 35 -5.75 -7.58 3.39
CA ALA A 35 -5.54 -8.44 4.55
C ALA A 35 -5.42 -9.91 4.14
N GLN A 36 -6.26 -10.35 3.20
CA GLN A 36 -6.29 -11.74 2.74
C GLN A 36 -4.96 -12.18 2.12
N TRP A 37 -4.35 -11.29 1.34
CA TRP A 37 -3.09 -11.58 0.64
C TRP A 37 -1.87 -10.96 1.30
N ASP A 38 -2.05 -10.39 2.50
CA ASP A 38 -0.98 -9.75 3.27
C ASP A 38 -0.19 -8.73 2.42
N ILE A 39 -0.93 -7.87 1.73
CA ILE A 39 -0.34 -6.84 0.88
C ILE A 39 -0.12 -5.57 1.71
N ALA A 40 1.12 -5.05 1.70
CA ALA A 40 1.44 -3.79 2.33
C ALA A 40 1.29 -2.65 1.32
N LEU A 41 0.70 -1.56 1.76
CA LEU A 41 0.51 -0.38 0.91
C LEU A 41 1.50 0.71 1.24
N MET A 42 2.15 1.23 0.19
CA MET A 42 2.94 2.46 0.27
C MET A 42 2.03 3.64 0.01
N PRO A 43 1.79 4.52 1.01
CA PRO A 43 0.92 5.68 0.79
C PRO A 43 1.53 6.67 -0.19
N MET A 44 0.74 7.08 -1.18
CA MET A 44 1.12 8.18 -2.06
C MET A 44 0.85 9.51 -1.37
N HIS A 45 1.54 10.54 -1.79
CA HIS A 45 1.26 11.91 -1.34
C HIS A 45 0.11 12.48 -2.13
N ILE A 46 -0.81 13.15 -1.45
CA ILE A 46 -1.93 13.88 -2.07
C ILE A 46 -1.70 15.36 -1.81
N LEU A 47 -1.54 16.11 -2.88
CA LEU A 47 -1.32 17.55 -2.81
C LEU A 47 -2.66 18.28 -3.00
N MET A 48 -3.05 19.06 -2.00
CA MET A 48 -4.25 19.89 -2.05
C MET A 48 -3.86 21.33 -1.76
N GLY A 49 -3.75 22.14 -2.81
CA GLY A 49 -3.21 23.49 -2.69
C GLY A 49 -1.74 23.43 -2.30
N GLU A 50 -1.39 24.03 -1.17
CA GLU A 50 -0.03 24.02 -0.64
C GLU A 50 0.21 22.91 0.39
N ASP A 51 -0.83 22.17 0.74
CA ASP A 51 -0.76 21.12 1.76
C ASP A 51 -0.50 19.76 1.13
N SER A 52 0.25 18.93 1.85
CA SER A 52 0.55 17.56 1.45
C SER A 52 0.02 16.58 2.50
N TYR A 53 -0.64 15.54 2.04
CA TYR A 53 -1.23 14.51 2.90
C TYR A 53 -0.80 13.13 2.43
N LEU A 54 -0.95 12.12 3.29
CA LEU A 54 -0.70 10.73 2.94
C LEU A 54 -2.02 10.03 2.67
N ASP A 55 -2.16 9.47 1.47
CA ASP A 55 -3.36 8.79 1.01
C ASP A 55 -3.72 7.60 1.90
N GLY A 56 -4.94 7.61 2.45
CA GLY A 56 -5.43 6.58 3.33
C GLY A 56 -4.89 6.65 4.77
N VAL A 57 -3.99 7.57 5.06
CA VAL A 57 -3.41 7.76 6.40
C VAL A 57 -3.84 9.07 7.01
N THR A 58 -3.48 10.20 6.39
CA THR A 58 -3.86 11.53 6.89
C THR A 58 -4.99 12.16 6.08
N ILE A 59 -5.40 11.53 4.99
CA ILE A 59 -6.54 11.97 4.18
C ILE A 59 -7.27 10.76 3.63
N HIS A 60 -8.59 10.88 3.48
CA HIS A 60 -9.46 9.84 2.95
C HIS A 60 -10.30 10.40 1.80
N PRO A 61 -10.92 9.54 0.95
CA PRO A 61 -11.69 10.01 -0.21
C PRO A 61 -12.76 11.05 0.13
N ALA A 62 -13.43 10.90 1.27
CA ALA A 62 -14.45 11.86 1.70
C ALA A 62 -13.87 13.26 1.89
N ASP A 63 -12.64 13.37 2.41
CA ASP A 63 -11.96 14.64 2.62
C ASP A 63 -11.63 15.31 1.28
N VAL A 64 -11.21 14.51 0.31
CA VAL A 64 -10.88 14.98 -1.04
C VAL A 64 -12.13 15.53 -1.73
N PHE A 65 -13.24 14.79 -1.66
CA PHE A 65 -14.50 15.23 -2.24
C PHE A 65 -15.01 16.51 -1.58
N ALA A 66 -14.91 16.61 -0.25
CA ALA A 66 -15.32 17.82 0.48
C ALA A 66 -14.48 19.03 0.04
N TYR A 67 -13.18 18.85 -0.13
CA TYR A 67 -12.29 19.93 -0.57
C TYR A 67 -12.67 20.44 -1.97
N VAL A 68 -12.86 19.52 -2.93
CA VAL A 68 -13.22 19.86 -4.31
C VAL A 68 -14.61 20.51 -4.35
N ASN A 69 -15.58 19.96 -3.61
CA ASN A 69 -16.93 20.50 -3.56
C ASN A 69 -16.98 21.89 -2.93
N ALA A 70 -16.04 22.24 -2.05
CA ALA A 70 -15.93 23.57 -1.46
C ALA A 70 -15.21 24.56 -2.38
N GLY A 71 -14.87 24.18 -3.60
CA GLY A 71 -14.23 25.05 -4.57
C GLY A 71 -12.72 24.96 -4.60
N GLY A 72 -12.14 23.97 -3.94
CA GLY A 72 -10.71 23.72 -3.98
C GLY A 72 -10.23 23.24 -5.35
N LYS A 73 -8.95 23.44 -5.62
CA LYS A 73 -8.36 22.95 -6.86
C LYS A 73 -8.28 21.43 -6.86
N MET A 74 -8.29 20.83 -8.05
CA MET A 74 -8.15 19.39 -8.18
C MET A 74 -6.88 18.89 -7.48
N PRO A 75 -7.00 17.93 -6.56
CA PRO A 75 -5.82 17.34 -5.91
C PRO A 75 -4.92 16.62 -6.90
N LYS A 76 -3.63 16.53 -6.57
CA LYS A 76 -2.64 15.82 -7.38
C LYS A 76 -1.97 14.76 -6.51
N SER A 77 -1.68 13.61 -7.09
CA SER A 77 -0.87 12.59 -6.41
C SER A 77 0.60 12.79 -6.73
N ALA A 78 1.46 12.43 -5.80
CA ALA A 78 2.91 12.46 -5.96
C ALA A 78 3.52 11.21 -5.34
N ALA A 79 4.59 10.72 -5.94
CA ALA A 79 5.30 9.56 -5.44
C ALA A 79 5.99 9.87 -4.10
N ALA A 80 6.21 8.83 -3.31
CA ALA A 80 7.03 8.92 -2.13
C ALA A 80 8.49 9.24 -2.49
N ASN A 81 9.24 9.81 -1.56
CA ASN A 81 10.67 10.07 -1.77
C ASN A 81 11.51 8.82 -1.44
N LEU A 82 12.81 8.91 -1.74
CA LEU A 82 13.73 7.79 -1.54
C LEU A 82 13.78 7.32 -0.08
N VAL A 83 13.78 8.25 0.87
CA VAL A 83 13.81 7.91 2.30
C VAL A 83 12.56 7.14 2.70
N GLU A 84 11.40 7.59 2.25
CA GLU A 84 10.13 6.92 2.53
C GLU A 84 10.09 5.50 1.94
N TYR A 85 10.57 5.32 0.72
CA TYR A 85 10.67 4.00 0.11
C TYR A 85 11.61 3.09 0.88
N THR A 86 12.76 3.60 1.29
CA THR A 86 13.74 2.85 2.06
C THR A 86 13.15 2.38 3.38
N GLU A 87 12.50 3.29 4.12
CA GLU A 87 11.85 2.96 5.38
C GLU A 87 10.72 1.95 5.22
N PHE A 88 10.02 2.02 4.10
CA PHE A 88 8.92 1.10 3.80
C PHE A 88 9.43 -0.32 3.48
N PHE A 89 10.42 -0.43 2.61
CA PHE A 89 10.91 -1.73 2.13
C PHE A 89 11.90 -2.41 3.07
N GLU A 90 12.66 -1.66 3.84
CA GLU A 90 13.72 -2.23 4.69
C GLU A 90 13.25 -3.35 5.63
N PRO A 91 12.12 -3.21 6.38
CA PRO A 91 11.66 -4.30 7.23
C PRO A 91 11.33 -5.57 6.45
N PHE A 92 10.73 -5.44 5.28
CA PHE A 92 10.38 -6.59 4.45
C PHE A 92 11.62 -7.25 3.84
N ALA A 93 12.59 -6.45 3.45
CA ALA A 93 13.85 -6.96 2.91
C ALA A 93 14.63 -7.78 3.93
N LYS A 94 14.50 -7.45 5.21
CA LYS A 94 15.14 -8.20 6.29
C LYS A 94 14.42 -9.48 6.65
N GLU A 95 13.08 -9.49 6.54
CA GLU A 95 12.25 -10.61 6.98
C GLU A 95 11.87 -11.58 5.85
N CYS A 96 11.92 -11.13 4.62
CA CYS A 96 11.45 -11.89 3.47
C CYS A 96 12.57 -12.13 2.46
N ASP A 97 12.44 -13.20 1.68
CA ASP A 97 13.43 -13.55 0.66
C ASP A 97 13.28 -12.67 -0.58
N ALA A 98 12.06 -12.15 -0.81
CA ALA A 98 11.76 -11.27 -1.93
C ALA A 98 10.64 -10.31 -1.55
N VAL A 99 10.62 -9.17 -2.22
CA VAL A 99 9.55 -8.17 -2.09
C VAL A 99 9.06 -7.82 -3.48
#